data_31e79d4b3a47a4bb971b14bdbfe073bb
#
_entry.id   31e79d4b3a47a4bb971b14bdbfe073bb
#
_cell.length_a   1.000
_cell.length_b   1.000
_cell.length_c   1.000
_cell.angle_alpha   90.00
_cell.angle_beta   90.00
_cell.angle_gamma   90.00
#
_symmetry.space_group_name_H-M   'P 1'
#
loop_
_entity.id
_entity.type
_entity.pdbx_description
1 polymer ?
#
loop_
_entity_poly.entity_id
_entity_poly.type
_entity_poly.pdbx_seq_one_letter_code
_entity_poly.pdbx_strand_id
1 'polypeptide(L)'
;SVLSPVGLFPAALSGVDASALLGGAARADEYCRTPVLGENAAGLMATLLHVAHSELGASIHVLMPYSERLRSFSFWFQQLWAESLGKAHDRSGNVVHTGPTPLPAVGVTDQHAQVQLFMEGPLDKVVIFVALTGTQRDMKIGGHRASVPSVAYLGDHTLGQLMDAERRATAEALRRNGRANMTFEIECLDASTLGELFMLMSVATIYAGALYDVNPLDQQGVEMGKQLTYGLMGREGYDPPERSDPDVRWRLERG
;
A
#
# COMPACT_ATOMS: atom_id res chain seq x y z
N SER A 1 -9.11 -2.01 12.19
CA SER A 1 -8.81 -1.63 13.60
C SER A 1 -8.22 -0.22 13.74
N VAL A 2 -7.60 0.35 12.69
CA VAL A 2 -6.96 1.68 12.78
C VAL A 2 -7.94 2.80 13.19
N LEU A 3 -9.21 2.74 12.75
CA LEU A 3 -10.28 3.67 13.09
C LEU A 3 -11.12 3.23 14.32
N SER A 4 -10.65 2.24 15.07
CA SER A 4 -11.27 1.78 16.31
C SER A 4 -10.45 2.28 17.53
N PRO A 5 -10.90 2.06 18.78
CA PRO A 5 -10.16 2.45 19.97
C PRO A 5 -8.70 1.99 19.99
N VAL A 6 -8.38 0.85 19.37
CA VAL A 6 -7.00 0.32 19.27
C VAL A 6 -6.07 1.28 18.52
N GLY A 7 -6.55 1.92 17.46
CA GLY A 7 -5.78 2.91 16.70
C GLY A 7 -5.94 4.34 17.22
N LEU A 8 -7.17 4.71 17.61
CA LEU A 8 -7.48 6.09 18.01
C LEU A 8 -6.85 6.49 19.33
N PHE A 9 -6.78 5.60 20.31
CA PHE A 9 -6.20 5.90 21.61
C PHE A 9 -4.71 6.26 21.52
N PRO A 10 -3.82 5.43 20.91
CA PRO A 10 -2.42 5.81 20.75
C PRO A 10 -2.24 7.01 19.82
N ALA A 11 -3.07 7.19 18.80
CA ALA A 11 -3.04 8.38 17.94
C ALA A 11 -3.30 9.67 18.74
N ALA A 12 -4.33 9.68 19.58
CA ALA A 12 -4.65 10.82 20.44
C ALA A 12 -3.53 11.11 21.45
N LEU A 13 -2.93 10.07 22.06
CA LEU A 13 -1.78 10.23 22.96
C LEU A 13 -0.55 10.79 22.25
N SER A 14 -0.41 10.54 20.96
CA SER A 14 0.67 11.08 20.10
C SER A 14 0.37 12.48 19.55
N GLY A 15 -0.73 13.10 19.97
CA GLY A 15 -1.12 14.45 19.55
C GLY A 15 -1.82 14.51 18.18
N VAL A 16 -2.27 13.38 17.63
CA VAL A 16 -3.09 13.36 16.43
C VAL A 16 -4.53 13.75 16.77
N ASP A 17 -5.13 14.65 16.01
CA ASP A 17 -6.53 15.01 16.14
C ASP A 17 -7.42 13.84 15.69
N ALA A 18 -7.87 13.04 16.67
CA ALA A 18 -8.72 11.87 16.43
C ALA A 18 -10.09 12.25 15.85
N SER A 19 -10.62 13.45 16.19
CA SER A 19 -11.88 13.94 15.65
C SER A 19 -11.76 14.28 14.16
N ALA A 20 -10.68 14.99 13.78
CA ALA A 20 -10.40 15.28 12.38
C ALA A 20 -10.16 13.99 11.57
N LEU A 21 -9.45 13.01 12.14
CA LEU A 21 -9.21 11.71 11.51
C LEU A 21 -10.52 10.95 11.26
N LEU A 22 -11.41 10.89 12.24
CA LEU A 22 -12.73 10.27 12.08
C LEU A 22 -13.64 11.05 11.12
N GLY A 23 -13.56 12.39 11.13
CA GLY A 23 -14.29 13.25 10.19
C GLY A 23 -13.87 12.99 8.74
N GLY A 24 -12.56 12.82 8.48
CA GLY A 24 -12.06 12.41 7.18
C GLY A 24 -12.55 11.03 6.76
N ALA A 25 -12.48 10.05 7.66
CA ALA A 25 -13.00 8.72 7.41
C ALA A 25 -14.51 8.72 7.08
N ALA A 26 -15.31 9.51 7.79
CA ALA A 26 -16.75 9.63 7.54
C ALA A 26 -17.05 10.21 6.14
N ARG A 27 -16.29 11.22 5.69
CA ARG A 27 -16.44 11.74 4.31
C ARG A 27 -16.11 10.67 3.26
N ALA A 28 -15.04 9.91 3.47
CA ALA A 28 -14.68 8.82 2.55
C ALA A 28 -15.77 7.74 2.52
N ASP A 29 -16.34 7.37 3.67
CA ASP A 29 -17.45 6.42 3.74
C ASP A 29 -18.66 6.93 2.93
N GLU A 30 -18.96 8.22 2.97
CA GLU A 30 -20.08 8.82 2.24
C GLU A 30 -19.90 8.70 0.72
N TYR A 31 -18.79 9.18 0.16
CA TYR A 31 -18.60 9.14 -1.29
C TYR A 31 -18.29 7.72 -1.82
N CYS A 32 -17.83 6.81 -0.98
CA CYS A 32 -17.67 5.40 -1.36
C CYS A 32 -18.98 4.60 -1.39
N ARG A 33 -20.13 5.17 -1.00
CA ARG A 33 -21.45 4.49 -1.04
C ARG A 33 -22.16 4.62 -2.38
N THR A 34 -21.74 5.55 -3.24
CA THR A 34 -22.38 5.72 -4.54
C THR A 34 -22.21 4.46 -5.42
N PRO A 35 -23.29 4.00 -6.09
CA PRO A 35 -23.20 2.90 -7.05
C PRO A 35 -22.58 3.32 -8.39
N VAL A 36 -22.38 4.62 -8.61
CA VAL A 36 -21.79 5.15 -9.84
C VAL A 36 -20.27 4.98 -9.76
N LEU A 37 -19.73 4.03 -10.50
CA LEU A 37 -18.31 3.64 -10.42
C LEU A 37 -17.34 4.82 -10.61
N GLY A 38 -17.63 5.74 -11.54
CA GLY A 38 -16.81 6.92 -11.80
C GLY A 38 -16.80 7.97 -10.66
N GLU A 39 -17.73 7.86 -9.71
CA GLU A 39 -17.85 8.74 -8.54
C GLU A 39 -17.41 8.03 -7.24
N ASN A 40 -17.08 6.74 -7.32
CA ASN A 40 -16.70 5.90 -6.20
C ASN A 40 -15.22 5.52 -6.32
N ALA A 41 -14.35 6.30 -5.69
CA ALA A 41 -12.91 6.11 -5.77
C ALA A 41 -12.46 4.72 -5.26
N ALA A 42 -13.10 4.21 -4.20
CA ALA A 42 -12.79 2.88 -3.65
C ALA A 42 -13.25 1.76 -4.60
N GLY A 43 -14.46 1.88 -5.14
CA GLY A 43 -15.00 0.94 -6.13
C GLY A 43 -14.19 0.94 -7.42
N LEU A 44 -13.82 2.13 -7.91
CA LEU A 44 -12.99 2.27 -9.11
C LEU A 44 -11.60 1.65 -8.91
N MET A 45 -10.93 1.95 -7.80
CA MET A 45 -9.65 1.33 -7.43
C MET A 45 -9.75 -0.19 -7.40
N ALA A 46 -10.72 -0.73 -6.65
CA ALA A 46 -10.90 -2.17 -6.52
C ALA A 46 -11.14 -2.84 -7.88
N THR A 47 -11.99 -2.24 -8.72
CA THR A 47 -12.30 -2.76 -10.07
C THR A 47 -11.08 -2.74 -10.98
N LEU A 48 -10.35 -1.62 -11.04
CA LEU A 48 -9.16 -1.51 -11.88
C LEU A 48 -8.07 -2.49 -11.47
N LEU A 49 -7.82 -2.65 -10.17
CA LEU A 49 -6.84 -3.59 -9.65
C LEU A 49 -7.27 -5.05 -9.86
N HIS A 50 -8.56 -5.35 -9.72
CA HIS A 50 -9.08 -6.69 -10.00
C HIS A 50 -8.94 -7.03 -11.49
N VAL A 51 -9.34 -6.14 -12.39
CA VAL A 51 -9.20 -6.34 -13.85
C VAL A 51 -7.71 -6.46 -14.23
N ALA A 52 -6.84 -5.63 -13.66
CA ALA A 52 -5.40 -5.74 -13.92
C ALA A 52 -4.84 -7.09 -13.47
N HIS A 53 -5.30 -7.64 -12.37
CA HIS A 53 -4.89 -8.97 -11.91
C HIS A 53 -5.48 -10.09 -12.78
N SER A 54 -6.81 -10.10 -12.99
CA SER A 54 -7.52 -11.20 -13.64
C SER A 54 -7.30 -11.24 -15.14
N GLU A 55 -7.24 -10.07 -15.81
CA GLU A 55 -7.19 -9.97 -17.27
C GLU A 55 -5.78 -9.71 -17.81
N LEU A 56 -4.95 -8.98 -17.04
CA LEU A 56 -3.60 -8.58 -17.48
C LEU A 56 -2.48 -9.33 -16.74
N GLY A 57 -2.80 -10.20 -15.77
CA GLY A 57 -1.83 -10.96 -15.00
C GLY A 57 -1.01 -10.09 -14.01
N ALA A 58 -1.43 -8.85 -13.76
CA ALA A 58 -0.74 -7.94 -12.84
C ALA A 58 -1.12 -8.24 -11.38
N SER A 59 -0.55 -9.31 -10.84
CA SER A 59 -0.83 -9.83 -9.50
C SER A 59 -0.10 -9.10 -8.37
N ILE A 60 0.82 -8.18 -8.67
CA ILE A 60 1.57 -7.39 -7.70
C ILE A 60 1.05 -5.95 -7.70
N HIS A 61 0.51 -5.51 -6.56
CA HIS A 61 -0.03 -4.17 -6.38
C HIS A 61 0.94 -3.33 -5.54
N VAL A 62 1.63 -2.39 -6.17
CA VAL A 62 2.65 -1.55 -5.54
C VAL A 62 2.01 -0.26 -5.05
N LEU A 63 2.01 0.00 -3.74
CA LEU A 63 1.63 1.32 -3.21
C LEU A 63 2.88 2.16 -2.98
N MET A 64 3.01 3.26 -3.75
CA MET A 64 4.21 4.11 -3.79
C MET A 64 3.87 5.58 -3.53
N PRO A 65 3.68 5.99 -2.27
CA PRO A 65 3.51 7.39 -1.93
C PRO A 65 4.80 8.19 -2.12
N TYR A 66 4.67 9.41 -2.65
CA TYR A 66 5.77 10.38 -2.77
C TYR A 66 5.84 11.28 -1.53
N SER A 67 5.91 10.63 -0.38
CA SER A 67 6.11 11.26 0.92
C SER A 67 6.63 10.25 1.94
N GLU A 68 7.75 10.54 2.57
CA GLU A 68 8.30 9.72 3.65
C GLU A 68 7.31 9.57 4.83
N ARG A 69 6.48 10.59 5.06
CA ARG A 69 5.44 10.57 6.10
C ARG A 69 4.36 9.50 5.86
N LEU A 70 4.22 9.00 4.64
CA LEU A 70 3.30 7.92 4.26
C LEU A 70 3.98 6.55 4.17
N ARG A 71 5.25 6.41 4.54
CA ARG A 71 5.95 5.11 4.53
C ARG A 71 5.19 4.05 5.33
N SER A 72 4.82 4.36 6.56
CA SER A 72 4.07 3.42 7.41
C SER A 72 2.66 3.15 6.90
N PHE A 73 2.06 4.08 6.15
CA PHE A 73 0.77 3.87 5.49
C PHE A 73 0.88 2.80 4.39
N SER A 74 1.98 2.77 3.63
CA SER A 74 2.17 1.73 2.61
C SER A 74 2.34 0.34 3.22
N PHE A 75 2.99 0.20 4.38
CA PHE A 75 3.05 -1.06 5.13
C PHE A 75 1.70 -1.45 5.74
N TRP A 76 0.93 -0.47 6.24
CA TRP A 76 -0.43 -0.74 6.71
C TRP A 76 -1.33 -1.24 5.57
N PHE A 77 -1.26 -0.63 4.38
CA PHE A 77 -1.96 -1.09 3.20
C PHE A 77 -1.54 -2.51 2.81
N GLN A 78 -0.24 -2.81 2.87
CA GLN A 78 0.29 -4.15 2.61
C GLN A 78 -0.41 -5.19 3.49
N GLN A 79 -0.49 -4.93 4.79
CA GLN A 79 -1.17 -5.84 5.71
C GLN A 79 -2.65 -5.96 5.37
N LEU A 80 -3.36 -4.83 5.25
CA LEU A 80 -4.78 -4.80 4.94
C LEU A 80 -5.12 -5.62 3.70
N TRP A 81 -4.38 -5.37 2.60
CA TRP A 81 -4.64 -5.97 1.30
C TRP A 81 -4.31 -7.45 1.26
N ALA A 82 -3.17 -7.85 1.84
CA ALA A 82 -2.72 -9.23 1.89
C ALA A 82 -3.63 -10.12 2.74
N GLU A 83 -3.89 -9.71 3.99
CA GLU A 83 -4.69 -10.51 4.94
C GLU A 83 -6.14 -10.65 4.48
N SER A 84 -6.71 -9.59 3.89
CA SER A 84 -8.10 -9.58 3.49
C SER A 84 -8.35 -10.34 2.19
N LEU A 85 -7.43 -10.30 1.22
CA LEU A 85 -7.66 -10.83 -0.12
C LEU A 85 -6.93 -12.15 -0.40
N GLY A 86 -5.87 -12.48 0.35
CA GLY A 86 -5.15 -13.75 0.23
C GLY A 86 -5.96 -14.88 0.85
N LYS A 87 -6.68 -15.66 0.03
CA LYS A 87 -7.59 -16.71 0.51
C LYS A 87 -7.40 -18.04 -0.24
N ALA A 88 -7.47 -19.13 0.52
CA ALA A 88 -7.49 -20.48 -0.05
C ALA A 88 -8.85 -20.85 -0.65
N HIS A 89 -9.94 -20.28 -0.11
CA HIS A 89 -11.30 -20.64 -0.50
C HIS A 89 -12.11 -19.40 -0.88
N ASP A 90 -13.02 -19.57 -1.86
CA ASP A 90 -14.05 -18.59 -2.16
C ASP A 90 -15.19 -18.62 -1.11
N ARG A 91 -16.18 -17.73 -1.24
CA ARG A 91 -17.33 -17.67 -0.32
C ARG A 91 -18.23 -18.92 -0.38
N SER A 92 -18.12 -19.72 -1.43
CA SER A 92 -18.85 -20.97 -1.59
C SER A 92 -18.07 -22.17 -1.05
N GLY A 93 -16.82 -22.00 -0.59
CA GLY A 93 -15.96 -23.03 -0.03
C GLY A 93 -15.10 -23.78 -1.10
N ASN A 94 -15.11 -23.33 -2.36
CA ASN A 94 -14.25 -23.92 -3.38
C ASN A 94 -12.80 -23.49 -3.16
N VAL A 95 -11.84 -24.38 -3.45
CA VAL A 95 -10.40 -24.06 -3.37
C VAL A 95 -10.01 -23.18 -4.56
N VAL A 96 -9.53 -21.96 -4.28
CA VAL A 96 -9.16 -20.97 -5.30
C VAL A 96 -7.71 -20.49 -5.18
N HIS A 97 -7.13 -20.43 -3.96
CA HIS A 97 -5.79 -19.89 -3.71
C HIS A 97 -5.54 -18.55 -4.42
N THR A 98 -6.40 -17.57 -4.16
CA THR A 98 -6.39 -16.27 -4.83
C THR A 98 -5.86 -15.15 -3.91
N GLY A 99 -5.54 -14.03 -4.53
CA GLY A 99 -5.17 -12.77 -3.87
C GLY A 99 -3.94 -12.12 -4.51
N PRO A 100 -3.93 -10.78 -4.64
CA PRO A 100 -2.78 -10.05 -5.13
C PRO A 100 -1.71 -9.90 -4.05
N THR A 101 -0.45 -9.76 -4.46
CA THR A 101 0.68 -9.46 -3.57
C THR A 101 0.85 -7.95 -3.43
N PRO A 102 0.56 -7.34 -2.28
CA PRO A 102 0.86 -5.93 -2.07
C PRO A 102 2.34 -5.70 -1.81
N LEU A 103 2.92 -4.70 -2.47
CA LEU A 103 4.31 -4.31 -2.31
C LEU A 103 4.40 -2.84 -1.85
N PRO A 104 4.93 -2.53 -0.66
CA PRO A 104 5.17 -1.17 -0.23
C PRO A 104 6.41 -0.59 -0.92
N ALA A 105 6.33 0.66 -1.34
CA ALA A 105 7.44 1.45 -1.85
C ALA A 105 7.27 2.91 -1.42
N VAL A 106 8.33 3.73 -1.52
CA VAL A 106 8.29 5.16 -1.24
C VAL A 106 9.07 5.94 -2.31
N GLY A 107 8.41 6.84 -3.00
CA GLY A 107 9.10 7.81 -3.87
C GLY A 107 9.75 8.93 -3.04
N VAL A 108 10.92 9.43 -3.44
CA VAL A 108 11.69 9.03 -4.65
C VAL A 108 12.66 7.87 -4.37
N THR A 109 12.91 7.54 -3.11
CA THR A 109 13.97 6.62 -2.67
C THR A 109 13.91 5.29 -3.40
N ASP A 110 12.72 4.71 -3.50
CA ASP A 110 12.54 3.39 -4.09
C ASP A 110 12.50 3.39 -5.63
N GLN A 111 12.57 4.56 -6.28
CA GLN A 111 12.84 4.61 -7.72
C GLN A 111 14.17 3.93 -8.04
N HIS A 112 15.20 4.21 -7.26
CA HIS A 112 16.53 3.62 -7.44
C HIS A 112 16.61 2.16 -7.00
N ALA A 113 15.70 1.71 -6.15
CA ALA A 113 15.68 0.32 -5.67
C ALA A 113 14.85 -0.62 -6.54
N GLN A 114 13.72 -0.15 -7.11
CA GLN A 114 12.69 -1.02 -7.64
C GLN A 114 12.22 -0.68 -9.07
N VAL A 115 12.33 0.58 -9.52
CA VAL A 115 11.72 1.00 -10.80
C VAL A 115 12.37 0.32 -12.00
N GLN A 116 13.65 -0.06 -11.94
CA GLN A 116 14.27 -0.88 -12.99
C GLN A 116 13.49 -2.18 -13.22
N LEU A 117 13.13 -2.88 -12.13
CA LEU A 117 12.31 -4.09 -12.21
C LEU A 117 10.89 -3.80 -12.72
N PHE A 118 10.30 -2.65 -12.33
CA PHE A 118 8.96 -2.28 -12.77
C PHE A 118 8.93 -1.96 -14.27
N MET A 119 10.01 -1.43 -14.81
CA MET A 119 10.13 -1.05 -16.21
C MET A 119 10.47 -2.21 -17.13
N GLU A 120 11.46 -3.05 -16.77
CA GLU A 120 12.02 -4.06 -17.66
C GLU A 120 11.69 -5.50 -17.24
N GLY A 121 11.22 -5.70 -16.00
CA GLY A 121 10.81 -7.02 -15.52
C GLY A 121 9.44 -7.47 -16.06
N PRO A 122 8.86 -8.55 -15.52
CA PRO A 122 7.55 -9.07 -15.94
C PRO A 122 6.43 -8.03 -15.84
N LEU A 123 5.44 -8.14 -16.73
CA LEU A 123 4.21 -7.29 -16.75
C LEU A 123 3.20 -7.75 -15.68
N ASP A 124 3.65 -7.96 -14.47
CA ASP A 124 2.89 -8.52 -13.36
C ASP A 124 2.56 -7.50 -12.26
N LYS A 125 2.75 -6.19 -12.53
CA LYS A 125 2.62 -5.14 -11.52
C LYS A 125 1.71 -4.00 -11.95
N VAL A 126 0.97 -3.45 -10.97
CA VAL A 126 0.30 -2.15 -11.06
C VAL A 126 0.91 -1.23 -10.00
N VAL A 127 1.31 -0.02 -10.39
CA VAL A 127 1.84 0.98 -9.44
C VAL A 127 0.77 1.98 -9.07
N ILE A 128 0.52 2.12 -7.78
CA ILE A 128 -0.43 3.05 -7.18
C ILE A 128 0.36 4.17 -6.53
N PHE A 129 0.42 5.33 -7.18
CA PHE A 129 1.06 6.51 -6.62
C PHE A 129 0.13 7.24 -5.66
N VAL A 130 0.69 7.82 -4.59
CA VAL A 130 0.01 8.85 -3.78
C VAL A 130 0.85 10.12 -3.84
N ALA A 131 0.28 11.17 -4.41
CA ALA A 131 0.93 12.46 -4.65
C ALA A 131 0.39 13.52 -3.68
N LEU A 132 1.28 14.32 -3.09
CA LEU A 132 0.90 15.54 -2.38
C LEU A 132 0.99 16.71 -3.38
N THR A 133 -0.14 17.38 -3.63
CA THR A 133 -0.22 18.51 -4.56
C THR A 133 -0.02 19.86 -3.86
N GLY A 134 -0.32 19.95 -2.56
CA GLY A 134 -0.08 21.12 -1.74
C GLY A 134 1.22 20.99 -0.93
N THR A 135 2.03 22.05 -0.92
CA THR A 135 3.29 22.09 -0.17
C THR A 135 3.13 22.92 1.10
N GLN A 136 3.06 22.27 2.25
CA GLN A 136 3.02 22.97 3.55
C GLN A 136 4.36 23.60 3.92
N ARG A 137 5.47 22.99 3.52
CA ARG A 137 6.85 23.51 3.67
C ARG A 137 7.65 23.07 2.47
N ASP A 138 7.93 23.99 1.57
CA ASP A 138 8.74 23.74 0.41
C ASP A 138 10.06 24.51 0.52
N MET A 139 11.13 23.92 0.04
CA MET A 139 12.46 24.49 0.11
C MET A 139 12.95 24.82 -1.30
N LYS A 140 13.37 26.06 -1.52
CA LYS A 140 14.00 26.47 -2.78
C LYS A 140 15.36 25.79 -2.95
N ILE A 141 15.62 25.31 -4.16
CA ILE A 141 16.93 24.84 -4.57
C ILE A 141 17.77 26.06 -4.87
N GLY A 142 18.83 26.29 -4.11
CA GLY A 142 19.67 27.48 -4.29
C GLY A 142 20.48 27.45 -5.59
N GLY A 143 20.71 28.62 -6.19
CA GLY A 143 21.48 28.79 -7.41
C GLY A 143 23.00 28.62 -7.29
N HIS A 144 23.51 28.01 -6.20
CA HIS A 144 24.95 27.89 -5.89
C HIS A 144 25.75 27.06 -6.92
N ARG A 145 25.07 26.31 -7.78
CA ARG A 145 25.67 25.46 -8.81
C ARG A 145 25.35 25.93 -10.24
N ALA A 146 25.03 27.23 -10.41
CA ALA A 146 24.66 27.80 -11.72
C ALA A 146 25.78 27.62 -12.78
N SER A 147 27.03 27.49 -12.34
CA SER A 147 28.17 27.21 -13.25
C SER A 147 28.31 25.74 -13.67
N VAL A 148 27.52 24.83 -13.12
CA VAL A 148 27.54 23.40 -13.43
C VAL A 148 26.32 23.06 -14.32
N PRO A 149 26.50 22.92 -15.66
CA PRO A 149 25.39 22.77 -16.60
C PRO A 149 24.41 21.63 -16.28
N SER A 150 24.91 20.52 -15.75
CA SER A 150 24.12 19.33 -15.44
C SER A 150 23.12 19.51 -14.29
N VAL A 151 23.24 20.56 -13.46
CA VAL A 151 22.37 20.84 -12.31
C VAL A 151 21.91 22.30 -12.28
N ALA A 152 22.41 23.16 -13.17
CA ALA A 152 22.07 24.59 -13.21
C ALA A 152 20.57 24.84 -13.35
N TYR A 153 19.88 23.99 -14.13
CA TYR A 153 18.45 24.08 -14.39
C TYR A 153 17.57 23.88 -13.14
N LEU A 154 18.12 23.34 -12.06
CA LEU A 154 17.39 23.14 -10.80
C LEU A 154 17.31 24.43 -9.94
N GLY A 155 18.13 25.44 -10.23
CA GLY A 155 18.35 26.58 -9.36
C GLY A 155 17.14 27.48 -9.09
N ASP A 156 16.13 27.47 -9.94
CA ASP A 156 14.91 28.26 -9.79
C ASP A 156 13.71 27.45 -9.30
N HIS A 157 13.92 26.18 -9.00
CA HIS A 157 12.87 25.27 -8.56
C HIS A 157 12.91 25.02 -7.05
N THR A 158 11.87 24.33 -6.59
CA THR A 158 11.80 23.85 -5.21
C THR A 158 11.96 22.33 -5.14
N LEU A 159 12.27 21.79 -3.95
CA LEU A 159 12.34 20.35 -3.75
C LEU A 159 10.99 19.66 -4.01
N GLY A 160 9.87 20.30 -3.63
CA GLY A 160 8.54 19.77 -3.90
C GLY A 160 8.25 19.70 -5.41
N GLN A 161 8.65 20.73 -6.19
CA GLN A 161 8.54 20.69 -7.65
C GLN A 161 9.40 19.57 -8.25
N LEU A 162 10.60 19.36 -7.76
CA LEU A 162 11.46 18.27 -8.21
C LEU A 162 10.84 16.90 -7.93
N MET A 163 10.36 16.69 -6.71
CA MET A 163 9.68 15.43 -6.33
C MET A 163 8.46 15.15 -7.19
N ASP A 164 7.62 16.16 -7.46
CA ASP A 164 6.45 15.98 -8.34
C ASP A 164 6.85 15.71 -9.78
N ALA A 165 7.88 16.39 -10.29
CA ALA A 165 8.43 16.13 -11.62
C ALA A 165 8.93 14.69 -11.77
N GLU A 166 9.67 14.17 -10.78
CA GLU A 166 10.15 12.79 -10.77
C GLU A 166 9.00 11.77 -10.71
N ARG A 167 7.98 12.02 -9.88
CA ARG A 167 6.77 11.19 -9.84
C ARG A 167 6.07 11.14 -11.20
N ARG A 168 5.79 12.31 -11.76
CA ARG A 168 5.08 12.41 -13.05
C ARG A 168 5.87 11.77 -14.18
N ALA A 169 7.18 12.01 -14.22
CA ALA A 169 8.06 11.40 -15.19
C ALA A 169 8.08 9.87 -15.07
N THR A 170 8.14 9.33 -13.85
CA THR A 170 8.09 7.90 -13.60
C THR A 170 6.74 7.30 -14.01
N ALA A 171 5.62 7.92 -13.64
CA ALA A 171 4.30 7.46 -14.03
C ALA A 171 4.13 7.45 -15.56
N GLU A 172 4.58 8.50 -16.25
CA GLU A 172 4.53 8.59 -17.71
C GLU A 172 5.48 7.60 -18.39
N ALA A 173 6.68 7.38 -17.85
CA ALA A 173 7.60 6.37 -18.35
C ALA A 173 7.01 4.96 -18.25
N LEU A 174 6.40 4.61 -17.12
CA LEU A 174 5.67 3.36 -16.93
C LEU A 174 4.55 3.23 -17.98
N ARG A 175 3.71 4.26 -18.13
CA ARG A 175 2.61 4.26 -19.11
C ARG A 175 3.09 4.03 -20.53
N ARG A 176 4.16 4.71 -20.98
CA ARG A 176 4.75 4.54 -22.32
C ARG A 176 5.28 3.14 -22.57
N ASN A 177 5.68 2.45 -21.51
CA ASN A 177 6.15 1.07 -21.57
C ASN A 177 5.04 0.04 -21.29
N GLY A 178 3.76 0.43 -21.38
CA GLY A 178 2.64 -0.46 -21.18
C GLY A 178 2.48 -0.95 -19.74
N ARG A 179 3.09 -0.26 -18.76
CA ARG A 179 3.02 -0.60 -17.34
C ARG A 179 1.85 0.13 -16.69
N ALA A 180 0.91 -0.64 -16.15
CA ALA A 180 -0.28 -0.07 -15.52
C ALA A 180 0.09 0.74 -14.27
N ASN A 181 -0.46 1.94 -14.17
CA ASN A 181 -0.33 2.76 -12.97
C ASN A 181 -1.53 3.67 -12.79
N MET A 182 -1.76 4.11 -11.56
CA MET A 182 -2.76 5.11 -11.18
C MET A 182 -2.18 6.06 -10.12
N THR A 183 -2.79 7.23 -9.96
CA THR A 183 -2.36 8.21 -8.95
C THR A 183 -3.56 8.68 -8.13
N PHE A 184 -3.41 8.63 -6.81
CA PHE A 184 -4.24 9.38 -5.87
C PHE A 184 -3.55 10.71 -5.58
N GLU A 185 -4.24 11.81 -5.81
CA GLU A 185 -3.77 13.15 -5.48
C GLU A 185 -4.43 13.62 -4.19
N ILE A 186 -3.64 14.05 -3.23
CA ILE A 186 -4.09 14.65 -1.97
C ILE A 186 -3.47 16.04 -1.83
N GLU A 187 -4.26 17.01 -1.40
CA GLU A 187 -3.79 18.39 -1.26
C GLU A 187 -2.81 18.54 -0.09
N CYS A 188 -3.14 17.97 1.05
CA CYS A 188 -2.28 18.01 2.24
C CYS A 188 -2.34 16.69 2.99
N LEU A 189 -1.33 16.45 3.81
CA LEU A 189 -1.26 15.29 4.70
C LEU A 189 -1.47 15.74 6.15
N ASP A 190 -2.73 15.71 6.57
CA ASP A 190 -3.18 15.97 7.94
C ASP A 190 -3.99 14.78 8.49
N ALA A 191 -4.52 14.91 9.70
CA ALA A 191 -5.31 13.85 10.32
C ALA A 191 -6.57 13.53 9.52
N SER A 192 -7.22 14.54 8.95
CA SER A 192 -8.44 14.38 8.16
C SER A 192 -8.18 13.60 6.87
N THR A 193 -7.20 14.01 6.09
CA THR A 193 -6.81 13.31 4.84
C THR A 193 -6.32 11.89 5.12
N LEU A 194 -5.59 11.69 6.22
CA LEU A 194 -5.17 10.35 6.63
C LEU A 194 -6.38 9.46 6.97
N GLY A 195 -7.39 10.01 7.64
CA GLY A 195 -8.65 9.31 7.90
C GLY A 195 -9.40 8.92 6.62
N GLU A 196 -9.44 9.83 5.63
CA GLU A 196 -10.00 9.53 4.31
C GLU A 196 -9.27 8.38 3.63
N LEU A 197 -7.93 8.41 3.59
CA LEU A 197 -7.13 7.36 2.99
C LEU A 197 -7.35 6.00 3.68
N PHE A 198 -7.40 5.96 5.02
CA PHE A 198 -7.69 4.73 5.75
C PHE A 198 -9.06 4.15 5.39
N MET A 199 -10.10 4.97 5.36
CA MET A 199 -11.45 4.52 5.03
C MET A 199 -11.55 4.10 3.57
N LEU A 200 -11.04 4.91 2.64
CA LEU A 200 -11.04 4.61 1.20
C LEU A 200 -10.40 3.25 0.93
N MET A 201 -9.20 2.99 1.46
CA MET A 201 -8.49 1.72 1.25
C MET A 201 -9.23 0.54 1.92
N SER A 202 -9.87 0.78 3.09
CA SER A 202 -10.67 -0.25 3.76
C SER A 202 -11.91 -0.63 2.94
N VAL A 203 -12.62 0.36 2.40
CA VAL A 203 -13.80 0.12 1.54
C VAL A 203 -13.37 -0.53 0.21
N ALA A 204 -12.28 -0.07 -0.40
CA ALA A 204 -11.73 -0.69 -1.60
C ALA A 204 -11.39 -2.17 -1.37
N THR A 205 -10.89 -2.52 -0.18
CA THR A 205 -10.60 -3.90 0.20
C THR A 205 -11.87 -4.75 0.27
N ILE A 206 -12.97 -4.20 0.80
CA ILE A 206 -14.27 -4.90 0.83
C ILE A 206 -14.80 -5.12 -0.59
N TYR A 207 -14.75 -4.10 -1.44
CA TYR A 207 -15.14 -4.24 -2.85
C TYR A 207 -14.28 -5.26 -3.59
N ALA A 208 -12.96 -5.23 -3.38
CA ALA A 208 -12.05 -6.22 -3.97
C ALA A 208 -12.38 -7.64 -3.47
N GLY A 209 -12.67 -7.83 -2.18
CA GLY A 209 -13.12 -9.12 -1.64
C GLY A 209 -14.37 -9.65 -2.34
N ALA A 210 -15.33 -8.77 -2.65
CA ALA A 210 -16.50 -9.14 -3.42
C ALA A 210 -16.17 -9.53 -4.88
N LEU A 211 -15.26 -8.80 -5.53
CA LEU A 211 -14.82 -9.09 -6.90
C LEU A 211 -14.00 -10.40 -7.00
N TYR A 212 -13.18 -10.71 -6.00
CA TYR A 212 -12.45 -11.99 -5.90
C TYR A 212 -13.32 -13.14 -5.38
N ASP A 213 -14.57 -12.87 -5.01
CA ASP A 213 -15.50 -13.80 -4.36
C ASP A 213 -14.95 -14.43 -3.07
N VAL A 214 -14.22 -13.67 -2.26
CA VAL A 214 -13.65 -14.11 -1.00
C VAL A 214 -14.24 -13.34 0.19
N ASN A 215 -14.10 -13.88 1.42
CA ASN A 215 -14.43 -13.16 2.64
C ASN A 215 -13.24 -12.30 3.08
N PRO A 216 -13.30 -10.95 2.95
CA PRO A 216 -12.18 -10.09 3.34
C PRO A 216 -12.08 -9.84 4.85
N LEU A 217 -12.99 -10.38 5.66
CA LEU A 217 -13.12 -10.08 7.10
C LEU A 217 -12.55 -11.18 8.02
N ASP A 218 -12.00 -12.26 7.44
CA ASP A 218 -11.33 -13.32 8.20
C ASP A 218 -9.86 -13.50 7.76
N GLN A 219 -9.07 -14.23 8.55
CA GLN A 219 -7.66 -14.53 8.29
C GLN A 219 -7.26 -15.92 8.81
N GLN A 220 -7.94 -16.95 8.36
CA GLN A 220 -7.74 -18.33 8.82
C GLN A 220 -6.30 -18.84 8.58
N GLY A 221 -5.62 -18.34 7.54
CA GLY A 221 -4.27 -18.77 7.17
C GLY A 221 -3.19 -18.56 8.25
N VAL A 222 -3.40 -17.63 9.20
CA VAL A 222 -2.42 -17.37 10.28
C VAL A 222 -2.67 -18.18 11.54
N GLU A 223 -3.80 -18.88 11.67
CA GLU A 223 -4.18 -19.59 12.90
C GLU A 223 -3.29 -20.80 13.18
N MET A 224 -2.91 -21.55 12.15
CA MET A 224 -2.02 -22.70 12.30
C MET A 224 -0.67 -22.29 12.93
N GLY A 225 -0.07 -21.19 12.45
CA GLY A 225 1.19 -20.69 13.01
C GLY A 225 1.08 -20.30 14.48
N LYS A 226 -0.05 -19.72 14.90
CA LYS A 226 -0.32 -19.38 16.30
C LYS A 226 -0.44 -20.66 17.16
N GLN A 227 -1.18 -21.67 16.69
CA GLN A 227 -1.37 -22.94 17.40
C GLN A 227 -0.04 -23.67 17.59
N LEU A 228 0.79 -23.75 16.54
CA LEU A 228 2.13 -24.33 16.63
C LEU A 228 3.04 -23.55 17.58
N THR A 229 2.93 -22.22 17.60
CA THR A 229 3.65 -21.39 18.58
C THR A 229 3.22 -21.71 20.01
N TYR A 230 1.92 -21.87 20.25
CA TYR A 230 1.42 -22.26 21.58
C TYR A 230 1.98 -23.62 22.02
N GLY A 231 2.01 -24.61 21.11
CA GLY A 231 2.62 -25.91 21.39
C GLY A 231 4.11 -25.82 21.70
N LEU A 232 4.88 -25.07 20.89
CA LEU A 232 6.31 -24.84 21.12
C LEU A 232 6.60 -24.15 22.46
N MET A 233 5.70 -23.28 22.93
CA MET A 233 5.80 -22.60 24.23
C MET A 233 5.21 -23.40 25.38
N GLY A 234 4.73 -24.63 25.14
CA GLY A 234 4.21 -25.53 26.17
C GLY A 234 2.84 -25.17 26.74
N ARG A 235 2.01 -24.46 25.95
CA ARG A 235 0.64 -24.12 26.34
C ARG A 235 -0.21 -25.40 26.38
N GLU A 236 -0.90 -25.64 27.47
CA GLU A 236 -1.80 -26.80 27.63
C GLU A 236 -2.86 -26.84 26.52
N GLY A 237 -3.08 -28.03 25.96
CA GLY A 237 -4.04 -28.26 24.86
C GLY A 237 -3.49 -28.00 23.46
N TYR A 238 -2.20 -27.71 23.31
CA TYR A 238 -1.54 -27.53 22.02
C TYR A 238 -0.27 -28.40 21.94
N ASP A 239 -0.18 -29.20 20.90
CA ASP A 239 1.01 -30.00 20.63
C ASP A 239 2.07 -29.22 19.86
N PRO A 240 3.37 -29.38 20.20
CA PRO A 240 4.45 -28.83 19.36
C PRO A 240 4.45 -29.55 18.02
N PRO A 241 4.91 -28.89 16.92
CA PRO A 241 5.05 -29.54 15.63
C PRO A 241 6.01 -30.73 15.75
N GLU A 242 5.70 -31.81 15.04
CA GLU A 242 6.66 -32.90 14.85
C GLU A 242 7.94 -32.30 14.23
N ARG A 243 9.10 -32.65 14.80
CA ARG A 243 10.38 -32.11 14.36
C ARG A 243 10.65 -32.58 12.93
N SER A 244 10.41 -31.74 11.97
CA SER A 244 10.96 -31.86 10.63
C SER A 244 12.23 -31.01 10.52
N ASP A 245 13.33 -31.50 11.12
CA ASP A 245 14.63 -30.86 10.90
C ASP A 245 15.05 -31.17 9.46
N PRO A 246 15.29 -30.15 8.62
CA PRO A 246 15.82 -30.41 7.29
C PRO A 246 17.22 -31.05 7.42
N ASP A 247 17.49 -32.03 6.57
CA ASP A 247 18.79 -32.75 6.55
C ASP A 247 19.98 -31.84 6.22
N VAL A 248 19.72 -30.65 5.64
CA VAL A 248 20.73 -29.66 5.28
C VAL A 248 20.45 -28.35 6.02
N ARG A 249 21.41 -27.90 6.82
CA ARG A 249 21.37 -26.63 7.55
C ARG A 249 22.58 -25.75 7.18
N TRP A 250 22.29 -24.53 6.79
CA TRP A 250 23.33 -23.50 6.67
C TRP A 250 23.37 -22.67 7.96
N ARG A 251 24.52 -22.63 8.60
CA ARG A 251 24.76 -21.79 9.79
C ARG A 251 25.87 -20.80 9.46
N LEU A 252 25.64 -19.53 9.79
CA LEU A 252 26.72 -18.54 9.81
C LEU A 252 27.47 -18.73 11.12
N GLU A 253 28.67 -19.27 11.06
CA GLU A 253 29.53 -19.37 12.23
C GLU A 253 30.17 -18.00 12.49
N ARG A 254 30.17 -17.56 13.74
CA ARG A 254 30.98 -16.41 14.14
C ARG A 254 32.44 -16.87 14.18
N GLY A 255 33.27 -16.29 13.31
CA GLY A 255 34.71 -16.40 13.39
C GLY A 255 35.27 -15.65 14.60
#